data_9d710397c9fd8d6c3633a706f14f04ef
#
_entry.id   9d710397c9fd8d6c3633a706f14f04ef
#
_cell.length_a   1.000
_cell.length_b   1.000
_cell.length_c   1.000
_cell.angle_alpha   90.00
_cell.angle_beta   90.00
_cell.angle_gamma   90.00
#
_symmetry.space_group_name_H-M   'P 1'
#
loop_
_entity.id
_entity.type
_entity.pdbx_description
1 polymer ?
#
loop_
_entity_poly.entity_id
_entity_poly.type
_entity_poly.pdbx_seq_one_letter_code
_entity_poly.pdbx_strand_id
1 'polypeptide(L)' 'MWVLKDLVEVIAKALVDHPEEVHVNEVEGERSIILELKVAPDDMGKVIGKQGRIAKAIRTVVKAAATREDKRVVVEILQ' A
#
# COMPACT_ATOMS: atom_id res chain seq x y z
N MET A 1 13.74 9.05 -8.28
CA MET A 1 13.86 7.82 -7.51
C MET A 1 12.54 7.50 -6.82
N TRP A 2 12.07 6.26 -6.92
CA TRP A 2 10.83 5.86 -6.29
C TRP A 2 11.02 5.63 -4.81
N VAL A 3 10.12 6.16 -3.98
CA VAL A 3 10.00 5.71 -2.61
C VAL A 3 8.80 4.78 -2.53
N LEU A 4 8.83 3.81 -1.62
CA LEU A 4 7.81 2.78 -1.53
C LEU A 4 6.41 3.34 -1.29
N LYS A 5 6.33 4.43 -0.53
CA LYS A 5 5.09 5.14 -0.29
C LYS A 5 4.44 5.59 -1.61
N ASP A 6 5.23 6.14 -2.52
CA ASP A 6 4.72 6.60 -3.81
C ASP A 6 4.23 5.42 -4.66
N LEU A 7 4.92 4.28 -4.58
CA LEU A 7 4.50 3.09 -5.30
C LEU A 7 3.12 2.63 -4.86
N VAL A 8 2.89 2.54 -3.55
CA VAL A 8 1.59 2.14 -3.00
C VAL A 8 0.52 3.14 -3.42
N GLU A 9 0.83 4.43 -3.36
CA GLU A 9 -0.10 5.48 -3.73
C GLU A 9 -0.52 5.38 -5.21
N VAL A 10 0.45 5.17 -6.10
CA VAL A 10 0.16 5.04 -7.54
C VAL A 10 -0.73 3.83 -7.81
N ILE A 11 -0.42 2.70 -7.19
CA ILE A 11 -1.21 1.48 -7.36
C ILE A 11 -2.64 1.71 -6.87
N ALA A 12 -2.80 2.25 -5.67
CA ALA A 12 -4.12 2.47 -5.09
C ALA A 12 -4.94 3.45 -5.92
N LYS A 13 -4.34 4.55 -6.36
CA LYS A 13 -5.04 5.53 -7.18
C LYS A 13 -5.51 4.97 -8.52
N ALA A 14 -4.78 4.01 -9.06
CA ALA A 14 -5.16 3.36 -10.31
C ALA A 14 -6.36 2.42 -10.15
N LEU A 15 -6.63 1.95 -8.94
CA LEU A 15 -7.68 0.97 -8.68
C LEU A 15 -9.00 1.56 -8.22
N VAL A 16 -8.98 2.75 -7.61
CA VAL A 16 -10.14 3.30 -6.93
C VAL A 16 -10.91 4.31 -7.78
N ASP A 17 -12.17 4.56 -7.38
CA ASP A 17 -12.99 5.59 -8.01
C ASP A 17 -12.75 6.97 -7.42
N HIS A 18 -12.22 7.04 -6.21
CA HIS A 18 -11.97 8.30 -5.51
C HIS A 18 -10.47 8.45 -5.19
N PRO A 19 -9.64 8.67 -6.23
CA PRO A 19 -8.19 8.76 -6.01
C PRO A 19 -7.77 9.94 -5.12
N GLU A 20 -8.61 10.97 -5.05
CA GLU A 20 -8.35 12.11 -4.19
C GLU A 20 -8.42 11.75 -2.69
N GLU A 21 -9.03 10.62 -2.35
CA GLU A 21 -9.12 10.14 -0.97
C GLU A 21 -8.09 9.08 -0.63
N VAL A 22 -7.17 8.80 -1.55
CA VAL A 22 -6.07 7.87 -1.27
C VAL A 22 -4.99 8.59 -0.47
N HIS A 23 -4.66 8.04 0.68
CA HIS A 23 -3.58 8.55 1.54
C HIS A 23 -2.70 7.40 1.99
N VAL A 24 -1.41 7.59 1.90
CA VAL A 24 -0.44 6.61 2.39
C VAL A 24 0.41 7.29 3.45
N ASN A 25 0.44 6.70 4.63
CA ASN A 25 1.27 7.19 5.72
C ASN A 25 2.41 6.19 5.96
N GLU A 26 3.62 6.69 6.09
CA GLU A 26 4.78 5.85 6.36
C GLU A 26 5.18 5.99 7.81
N VAL A 27 5.23 4.86 8.51
CA VAL A 27 5.70 4.80 9.88
C VAL A 27 6.99 4.01 9.89
N GLU A 28 8.10 4.68 10.16
CA GLU A 28 9.41 4.05 10.14
C GLU A 28 9.90 3.76 11.54
N GLY A 29 10.16 2.48 11.84
CA GLY A 29 10.79 2.04 13.07
C GLY A 29 12.23 1.64 12.82
N GLU A 30 12.89 1.10 13.84
CA GLU A 30 14.28 0.67 13.72
C GLU A 30 14.43 -0.50 12.74
N ARG A 31 13.48 -1.42 12.73
CA ARG A 31 13.57 -2.67 11.95
C ARG A 31 12.43 -2.85 10.96
N SER A 32 11.50 -1.91 10.91
CA SER A 32 10.35 -2.03 10.04
C SER A 32 9.91 -0.70 9.50
N ILE A 33 9.27 -0.75 8.33
CA ILE A 33 8.58 0.37 7.73
C ILE A 33 7.16 -0.10 7.48
N ILE A 34 6.18 0.61 8.03
CA ILE A 34 4.77 0.30 7.85
C ILE A 34 4.19 1.35 6.92
N LEU A 35 3.61 0.90 5.82
CA LEU A 35 2.92 1.76 4.87
C LEU A 35 1.43 1.59 5.09
N GLU A 36 0.81 2.60 5.68
CA GLU A 36 -0.61 2.57 6.00
C GLU A 36 -1.40 3.20 4.87
N LEU A 37 -2.19 2.38 4.18
CA LEU A 37 -3.00 2.83 3.04
C LEU A 37 -4.43 3.09 3.49
N LYS A 38 -4.91 4.29 3.21
CA LYS A 38 -6.30 4.67 3.48
C LYS A 38 -6.96 5.08 2.17
N VAL A 39 -8.15 4.56 1.93
CA VAL A 39 -8.95 4.90 0.75
C VAL A 39 -10.37 5.24 1.19
N ALA A 40 -11.18 5.77 0.25
CA ALA A 40 -12.59 6.00 0.53
C ALA A 40 -13.25 4.68 0.94
N PRO A 41 -14.20 4.71 1.91
CA PRO A 41 -14.87 3.49 2.35
C PRO A 41 -15.48 2.67 1.21
N ASP A 42 -16.04 3.36 0.20
CA ASP A 42 -16.64 2.70 -0.95
C ASP A 42 -15.61 2.01 -1.84
N ASP A 43 -14.35 2.37 -1.70
CA ASP A 43 -13.26 1.82 -2.52
C ASP A 43 -12.49 0.69 -1.84
N MET A 44 -12.81 0.37 -0.60
CA MET A 44 -12.09 -0.67 0.15
C MET A 44 -12.03 -1.99 -0.62
N GLY A 45 -13.16 -2.39 -1.20
CA GLY A 45 -13.22 -3.64 -1.96
C GLY A 45 -12.29 -3.65 -3.17
N LYS A 46 -11.96 -2.48 -3.71
CA LYS A 46 -11.11 -2.36 -4.88
C LYS A 46 -9.63 -2.53 -4.57
N VAL A 47 -9.23 -2.26 -3.33
CA VAL A 47 -7.82 -2.45 -2.92
C VAL A 47 -7.62 -3.76 -2.17
N ILE A 48 -8.69 -4.37 -1.68
CA ILE A 48 -8.63 -5.69 -1.05
C ILE A 48 -8.83 -6.78 -2.08
N GLY A 49 -9.89 -6.66 -2.88
CA GLY A 49 -10.24 -7.63 -3.91
C GLY A 49 -10.91 -8.86 -3.34
N LYS A 50 -11.38 -9.70 -4.25
CA LYS A 50 -12.05 -10.93 -3.88
C LYS A 50 -11.05 -11.85 -3.17
N GLN A 51 -11.41 -12.30 -1.98
CA GLN A 51 -10.55 -13.16 -1.16
C GLN A 51 -9.20 -12.53 -0.82
N GLY A 52 -9.13 -11.20 -0.85
CA GLY A 52 -7.90 -10.47 -0.52
C GLY A 52 -6.83 -10.53 -1.59
N ARG A 53 -7.16 -10.93 -2.81
CA ARG A 53 -6.15 -11.13 -3.87
C ARG A 53 -5.45 -9.85 -4.30
N ILE A 54 -6.17 -8.73 -4.34
CA ILE A 54 -5.57 -7.46 -4.73
C ILE A 54 -4.62 -6.98 -3.64
N ALA A 55 -5.05 -7.05 -2.38
CA ALA A 55 -4.19 -6.69 -1.25
C ALA A 55 -2.92 -7.54 -1.23
N LYS A 56 -3.06 -8.84 -1.49
CA LYS A 56 -1.91 -9.74 -1.56
C LYS A 56 -0.97 -9.35 -2.69
N ALA A 57 -1.52 -8.99 -3.86
CA ALA A 57 -0.71 -8.57 -4.99
C ALA A 57 0.05 -7.27 -4.68
N ILE A 58 -0.60 -6.30 -4.04
CA ILE A 58 0.04 -5.05 -3.62
C ILE A 58 1.22 -5.36 -2.69
N ARG A 59 0.99 -6.22 -1.70
CA ARG A 59 2.05 -6.61 -0.76
C ARG A 59 3.21 -7.30 -1.46
N THR A 60 2.93 -8.14 -2.44
CA THR A 60 3.95 -8.84 -3.21
C THR A 60 4.80 -7.87 -4.02
N VAL A 61 4.15 -6.91 -4.70
CA VAL A 61 4.87 -5.89 -5.49
C VAL A 61 5.74 -5.02 -4.59
N VAL A 62 5.18 -4.57 -3.46
CA VAL A 62 5.93 -3.73 -2.52
C VAL A 62 7.11 -4.48 -1.93
N LYS A 63 6.92 -5.75 -1.57
CA LYS A 63 8.00 -6.57 -1.03
C LYS A 63 9.12 -6.73 -2.06
N ALA A 64 8.78 -6.95 -3.32
CA ALA A 64 9.76 -7.06 -4.38
C ALA A 64 10.53 -5.74 -4.58
N ALA A 65 9.82 -4.61 -4.54
CA ALA A 65 10.44 -3.30 -4.67
C ALA A 65 11.32 -2.95 -3.46
N ALA A 66 11.07 -3.58 -2.32
CA ALA A 66 11.76 -3.29 -1.07
C ALA A 66 12.97 -4.22 -0.84
N THR A 67 13.39 -5.00 -1.82
CA THR A 67 14.47 -5.97 -1.65
C THR A 67 15.81 -5.34 -1.22
N ARG A 68 15.98 -4.05 -1.49
CA ARG A 68 17.21 -3.33 -1.12
C ARG A 68 17.13 -2.64 0.24
N GLU A 69 15.95 -2.70 0.86
CA GLU A 69 15.79 -2.10 2.18
C GLU A 69 16.37 -3.02 3.25
N ASP A 70 16.99 -2.43 4.26
CA ASP A 70 17.50 -3.20 5.40
C ASP A 70 16.40 -3.50 6.40
N LYS A 71 15.22 -2.95 6.18
CA LYS A 71 14.09 -3.06 7.09
C LYS A 71 12.97 -3.88 6.46
N ARG A 72 12.19 -4.51 7.32
CA ARG A 72 10.99 -5.21 6.90
C ARG A 72 9.93 -4.18 6.51
N VAL A 73 9.38 -4.31 5.32
CA VAL A 73 8.33 -3.41 4.84
C VAL A 73 6.99 -4.12 4.87
N VAL A 74 6.01 -3.50 5.51
CA VAL A 74 4.67 -4.04 5.68
C VAL A 74 3.66 -3.03 5.15
N VAL A 75 2.67 -3.51 4.40
CA VAL A 75 1.56 -2.68 3.93
C VAL A 75 0.31 -3.03 4.74
N GLU A 76 -0.27 -2.03 5.39
CA GLU A 76 -1.54 -2.17 6.09
C GLU A 76 -2.61 -1.36 5.38
N ILE A 77 -3.76 -1.98 5.16
CA ILE A 77 -4.92 -1.31 4.58
C ILE A 77 -5.85 -0.96 5.74
N LEU A 78 -6.02 0.34 5.96
CA LEU A 78 -6.83 0.83 7.08
C LEU A 78 -8.31 0.87 6.70
N GLN A 79 -9.13 0.52 7.65
CA GLN A 79 -10.59 0.57 7.47
C GLN A 79 -11.18 1.84 8.05
#